data_0150ff2d5dbff018be6a4baef3a74113
#
_entry.id   0150ff2d5dbff018be6a4baef3a74113
#
_cell.length_a   1.000
_cell.length_b   1.000
_cell.length_c   1.000
_cell.angle_alpha   90.00
_cell.angle_beta   90.00
_cell.angle_gamma   90.00
#
_symmetry.space_group_name_H-M   'P 1'
#
loop_
_entity.id
_entity.type
_entity.pdbx_description
1 polymer ?
#
loop_
_entity_poly.entity_id
_entity_poly.type
_entity_poly.pdbx_seq_one_letter_code
_entity_poly.pdbx_strand_id
1 'polypeptide(L)'
;KELYISTLFNINGGHDTDVGTNKESNATNNAFFGLGADVEVPWLGKVGMNLYALYDMTGRRQDWNGYQFSANWFKPLTTFENGSFIAYQGYVDYQFGLKSELGATSSTGLANFNGLYWHSKRYAVGYGLKYFHDVYGIEDSAGLKTTGFTHYLAVTYKF
;
A
#
# COMPACT_ATOMS: atom_id res chain seq x y z
N LYS A 1 1.65 -14.41 20.18
CA LYS A 1 1.32 -13.99 18.80
C LYS A 1 -0.17 -13.76 18.73
N GLU A 2 -0.56 -12.54 18.46
CA GLU A 2 -1.96 -12.23 18.23
C GLU A 2 -2.25 -12.41 16.74
N LEU A 3 -3.26 -13.19 16.43
CA LEU A 3 -3.82 -13.35 15.10
C LEU A 3 -5.10 -12.53 15.04
N TYR A 4 -5.27 -11.75 14.00
CA TYR A 4 -6.48 -10.95 13.81
C TYR A 4 -7.03 -11.11 12.39
N ILE A 5 -8.34 -10.89 12.25
CA ILE A 5 -9.02 -10.79 10.97
C ILE A 5 -8.90 -9.34 10.52
N SER A 6 -8.52 -9.14 9.27
CA SER A 6 -8.33 -7.82 8.69
C SER A 6 -9.20 -7.67 7.45
N THR A 7 -9.90 -6.55 7.37
CA THR A 7 -10.66 -6.16 6.17
C THR A 7 -10.34 -4.72 5.80
N LEU A 8 -10.22 -4.45 4.51
CA LEU A 8 -9.98 -3.12 3.99
C LEU A 8 -10.86 -2.93 2.74
N PHE A 9 -11.50 -1.76 2.65
CA PHE A 9 -12.27 -1.38 1.48
C PHE A 9 -11.62 -0.15 0.85
N ASN A 10 -11.28 -0.26 -0.43
CA ASN A 10 -10.77 0.84 -1.24
C ASN A 10 -11.88 1.26 -2.20
N ILE A 11 -12.52 2.39 -1.93
CA ILE A 11 -13.64 2.89 -2.72
C ILE A 11 -13.21 4.23 -3.33
N ASN A 12 -12.99 4.21 -4.62
CA ASN A 12 -12.71 5.42 -5.39
C ASN A 12 -13.98 5.80 -6.16
N GLY A 13 -14.60 6.90 -5.78
CA GLY A 13 -15.74 7.46 -6.51
C GLY A 13 -15.30 8.00 -7.87
N GLY A 14 -15.10 7.13 -8.84
CA GLY A 14 -14.91 7.51 -10.22
C GLY A 14 -16.26 7.77 -10.88
N HIS A 15 -16.47 8.95 -11.45
CA HIS A 15 -17.56 9.19 -12.36
C HIS A 15 -17.19 8.64 -13.74
N ASP A 16 -18.02 7.71 -14.24
CA ASP A 16 -18.05 7.44 -15.67
C ASP A 16 -18.81 8.60 -16.33
N THR A 17 -18.09 9.53 -16.92
CA THR A 17 -18.66 10.68 -17.61
C THR A 17 -19.07 10.37 -19.06
N ASP A 18 -18.74 9.21 -19.56
CA ASP A 18 -19.07 8.76 -20.92
C ASP A 18 -20.32 7.86 -20.92
N VAL A 19 -21.46 8.48 -20.73
CA VAL A 19 -22.77 7.85 -20.96
C VAL A 19 -22.89 7.50 -22.44
N GLY A 20 -22.67 6.25 -22.81
CA GLY A 20 -22.87 5.77 -24.17
C GLY A 20 -21.67 5.13 -24.86
N THR A 21 -20.49 5.21 -24.30
CA THR A 21 -19.35 4.42 -24.71
C THR A 21 -19.09 3.34 -23.65
N ASN A 22 -18.89 2.10 -24.08
CA ASN A 22 -18.52 0.98 -23.18
C ASN A 22 -17.11 1.16 -22.57
N LYS A 23 -16.70 2.39 -22.29
CA LYS A 23 -15.47 2.64 -21.55
C LYS A 23 -15.69 2.26 -20.10
N GLU A 24 -14.96 1.25 -19.67
CA GLU A 24 -14.91 0.84 -18.29
C GLU A 24 -14.42 2.00 -17.41
N SER A 25 -15.10 2.21 -16.29
CA SER A 25 -14.67 3.18 -15.28
C SER A 25 -13.22 2.88 -14.89
N ASN A 26 -12.36 3.89 -14.93
CA ASN A 26 -10.99 3.80 -14.42
C ASN A 26 -10.92 3.77 -12.88
N ALA A 27 -12.05 3.74 -12.21
CA ALA A 27 -12.12 3.62 -10.77
C ALA A 27 -11.81 2.18 -10.35
N THR A 28 -10.84 2.01 -9.49
CA THR A 28 -10.53 0.71 -8.87
C THR A 28 -11.19 0.65 -7.51
N ASN A 29 -12.22 -0.18 -7.38
CA ASN A 29 -12.87 -0.46 -6.11
C ASN A 29 -12.55 -1.88 -5.70
N ASN A 30 -11.85 -2.04 -4.59
CA ASN A 30 -11.39 -3.34 -4.11
C ASN A 30 -11.78 -3.55 -2.65
N ALA A 31 -12.16 -4.77 -2.33
CA ALA A 31 -12.29 -5.27 -0.98
C ALA A 31 -11.17 -6.27 -0.67
N PHE A 32 -10.59 -6.15 0.51
CA PHE A 32 -9.51 -7.00 1.00
C PHE A 32 -10.02 -7.77 2.20
N PHE A 33 -9.93 -9.08 2.18
CA PHE A 33 -10.29 -9.95 3.28
C PHE A 33 -9.12 -10.82 3.66
N GLY A 34 -8.70 -10.78 4.91
CA GLY A 34 -7.51 -11.52 5.26
C GLY A 34 -7.28 -11.74 6.73
N LEU A 35 -6.12 -12.33 6.97
CA LEU A 35 -5.58 -12.61 8.27
C LEU A 35 -4.31 -11.80 8.48
N GLY A 36 -4.16 -11.28 9.68
CA GLY A 36 -2.98 -10.54 10.08
C GLY A 36 -2.39 -11.06 11.38
N ALA A 37 -1.12 -10.81 11.54
CA ALA A 37 -0.39 -11.09 12.76
C ALA A 37 0.78 -10.12 12.93
N ASP A 38 1.11 -9.84 14.18
CA ASP A 38 2.35 -9.16 14.52
C ASP A 38 3.45 -10.20 14.73
N VAL A 39 4.57 -10.00 14.04
CA VAL A 39 5.72 -10.91 14.08
C VAL A 39 6.95 -10.14 14.53
N GLU A 40 7.67 -10.68 15.50
CA GLU A 40 8.97 -10.13 15.89
C GLU A 40 10.03 -10.53 14.86
N VAL A 41 10.63 -9.52 14.23
CA VAL A 41 11.71 -9.69 13.26
C VAL A 41 13.02 -9.22 13.92
N PRO A 42 14.09 -10.01 13.88
CA PRO A 42 15.39 -9.60 14.44
C PRO A 42 15.81 -8.22 13.92
N TRP A 43 16.31 -7.38 14.82
CA TRP A 43 16.68 -5.99 14.62
C TRP A 43 15.51 -5.02 14.35
N LEU A 44 14.60 -5.39 13.46
CA LEU A 44 13.49 -4.50 13.05
C LEU A 44 12.41 -4.39 14.14
N GLY A 45 12.25 -5.43 14.97
CA GLY A 45 11.23 -5.48 16.01
C GLY A 45 9.89 -5.98 15.47
N LYS A 46 8.83 -5.40 15.98
CA LYS A 46 7.46 -5.80 15.64
C LYS A 46 7.09 -5.37 14.22
N VAL A 47 6.74 -6.34 13.39
CA VAL A 47 6.27 -6.14 12.01
C VAL A 47 4.83 -6.62 11.92
N GLY A 48 3.93 -5.74 11.52
CA GLY A 48 2.56 -6.11 11.18
C GLY A 48 2.54 -6.77 9.81
N MET A 49 2.01 -7.98 9.73
CA MET A 49 1.92 -8.74 8.47
C MET A 49 0.46 -9.12 8.22
N ASN A 50 0.02 -9.00 6.98
CA ASN A 50 -1.33 -9.37 6.55
C ASN A 50 -1.27 -10.12 5.22
N LEU A 51 -2.13 -11.11 5.10
CA LEU A 51 -2.38 -11.78 3.83
C LEU A 51 -3.85 -11.64 3.49
N TYR A 52 -4.14 -11.02 2.37
CA TYR A 52 -5.48 -10.72 1.89
C TYR A 52 -5.82 -11.50 0.63
N ALA A 53 -7.09 -11.92 0.52
CA ALA A 53 -7.71 -12.17 -0.77
C ALA A 53 -8.37 -10.86 -1.25
N LEU A 54 -8.16 -10.54 -2.53
CA LEU A 54 -8.71 -9.34 -3.15
C LEU A 54 -9.98 -9.67 -3.90
N TYR A 55 -11.01 -8.86 -3.69
CA TYR A 55 -12.23 -8.89 -4.47
C TYR A 55 -12.37 -7.59 -5.24
N ASP A 56 -12.42 -7.67 -6.56
CA ASP A 56 -12.64 -6.51 -7.43
C ASP A 56 -14.13 -6.20 -7.46
N MET A 57 -14.51 -5.01 -7.02
CA MET A 57 -15.88 -4.51 -7.03
C MET A 57 -16.14 -3.54 -8.18
N THR A 58 -15.20 -3.40 -9.12
CA THR A 58 -15.25 -2.40 -10.18
C THR A 58 -16.20 -2.84 -11.30
N GLY A 59 -17.21 -2.02 -11.57
CA GLY A 59 -18.08 -2.17 -12.72
C GLY A 59 -18.86 -3.49 -12.77
N ARG A 60 -18.91 -4.12 -13.96
CA ARG A 60 -19.64 -5.36 -14.22
C ARG A 60 -18.84 -6.64 -14.02
N ARG A 61 -17.53 -6.51 -13.80
CA ARG A 61 -16.61 -7.65 -13.69
C ARG A 61 -16.23 -7.93 -12.25
N GLN A 62 -17.23 -8.06 -11.40
CA GLN A 62 -17.00 -8.32 -9.98
C GLN A 62 -16.54 -9.76 -9.78
N ASP A 63 -15.32 -9.97 -9.31
CA ASP A 63 -14.73 -11.28 -9.03
C ASP A 63 -13.52 -11.18 -8.11
N TRP A 64 -13.09 -12.33 -7.61
CA TRP A 64 -11.84 -12.46 -6.88
C TRP A 64 -10.64 -12.20 -7.80
N ASN A 65 -9.71 -11.38 -7.36
CA ASN A 65 -8.58 -10.90 -8.16
C ASN A 65 -7.24 -11.08 -7.44
N GLY A 66 -6.91 -12.33 -7.12
CA GLY A 66 -5.63 -12.66 -6.50
C GLY A 66 -5.53 -12.29 -5.04
N TYR A 67 -4.30 -12.04 -4.61
CA TYR A 67 -3.94 -11.89 -3.20
C TYR A 67 -3.00 -10.71 -3.01
N GLN A 68 -2.94 -10.20 -1.77
CA GLN A 68 -1.95 -9.22 -1.36
C GLN A 68 -1.32 -9.64 -0.05
N PHE A 69 0.01 -9.67 -0.02
CA PHE A 69 0.79 -9.68 1.20
C PHE A 69 1.19 -8.25 1.55
N SER A 70 0.92 -7.84 2.79
CA SER A 70 1.31 -6.53 3.31
C SER A 70 2.14 -6.68 4.56
N ALA A 71 3.19 -5.90 4.68
CA ALA A 71 3.98 -5.78 5.91
C ALA A 71 4.24 -4.30 6.19
N ASN A 72 4.24 -3.94 7.47
CA ASN A 72 4.56 -2.60 7.91
C ASN A 72 5.38 -2.63 9.19
N TRP A 73 6.22 -1.62 9.38
CA TRP A 73 7.12 -1.54 10.52
C TRP A 73 7.35 -0.10 10.97
N PHE A 74 7.69 0.01 12.24
CA PHE A 74 8.08 1.25 12.87
C PHE A 74 9.21 0.94 13.86
N LYS A 75 10.43 1.34 13.54
CA LYS A 75 11.62 1.09 14.34
C LYS A 75 12.23 2.38 14.85
N PRO A 76 12.09 2.73 16.14
CA PRO A 76 12.86 3.79 16.73
C PRO A 76 14.36 3.47 16.69
N LEU A 77 15.16 4.37 16.15
CA LEU A 77 16.61 4.20 16.01
C LEU A 77 17.37 4.88 17.13
N THR A 78 16.99 6.11 17.45
CA THR A 78 17.61 6.89 18.51
C THR A 78 16.61 7.85 19.14
N THR A 79 16.77 8.09 20.43
CA THR A 79 15.95 9.03 21.20
C THR A 79 16.87 10.11 21.78
N PHE A 80 16.46 11.37 21.66
CA PHE A 80 17.18 12.53 22.16
C PHE A 80 16.70 12.89 23.58
N GLU A 81 17.50 13.68 24.31
CA GLU A 81 17.21 14.08 25.70
C GLU A 81 15.87 14.80 25.84
N ASN A 82 15.44 15.55 24.83
CA ASN A 82 14.15 16.25 24.83
C ASN A 82 12.94 15.34 24.54
N GLY A 83 13.16 14.03 24.43
CA GLY A 83 12.12 13.05 24.14
C GLY A 83 11.78 12.89 22.65
N SER A 84 12.34 13.70 21.77
CA SER A 84 12.22 13.47 20.33
C SER A 84 13.04 12.25 19.89
N PHE A 85 12.68 11.65 18.77
CA PHE A 85 13.35 10.44 18.29
C PHE A 85 13.35 10.34 16.77
N ILE A 86 14.27 9.58 16.23
CA ILE A 86 14.30 9.20 14.82
C ILE A 86 13.83 7.75 14.70
N ALA A 87 12.90 7.51 13.79
CA ALA A 87 12.39 6.18 13.48
C ALA A 87 12.62 5.82 12.01
N TYR A 88 12.94 4.56 11.78
CA TYR A 88 12.85 3.92 10.48
C TYR A 88 11.48 3.29 10.35
N GLN A 89 10.73 3.70 9.34
CA GLN A 89 9.37 3.22 9.13
C GLN A 89 9.10 2.97 7.66
N GLY A 90 8.20 2.06 7.40
CA GLY A 90 7.85 1.74 6.04
C GLY A 90 6.80 0.66 5.92
N TYR A 91 6.52 0.31 4.67
CA TYR A 91 5.62 -0.77 4.33
C TYR A 91 6.04 -1.44 3.02
N VAL A 92 5.55 -2.62 2.80
CA VAL A 92 5.55 -3.31 1.52
C VAL A 92 4.18 -3.93 1.28
N ASP A 93 3.65 -3.70 0.10
CA ASP A 93 2.44 -4.34 -0.41
C ASP A 93 2.81 -5.09 -1.69
N TYR A 94 2.65 -6.41 -1.67
CA TYR A 94 2.93 -7.27 -2.79
C TYR A 94 1.65 -7.98 -3.22
N GLN A 95 1.21 -7.70 -4.43
CA GLN A 95 0.05 -8.33 -5.06
C GLN A 95 0.49 -9.46 -5.99
N PHE A 96 -0.24 -10.54 -6.01
CA PHE A 96 0.04 -11.69 -6.86
C PHE A 96 -1.23 -12.43 -7.26
N GLY A 97 -1.15 -13.19 -8.34
CA GLY A 97 -2.31 -13.90 -8.88
C GLY A 97 -3.37 -12.97 -9.47
N LEU A 98 -2.98 -11.76 -9.87
CA LEU A 98 -3.88 -10.81 -10.50
C LEU A 98 -4.32 -11.33 -11.88
N LYS A 99 -5.57 -11.09 -12.24
CA LYS A 99 -6.20 -11.66 -13.43
C LYS A 99 -6.29 -10.64 -14.57
N SER A 100 -5.86 -11.06 -15.74
CA SER A 100 -5.96 -10.24 -16.96
C SER A 100 -7.41 -9.93 -17.35
N GLU A 101 -8.34 -10.83 -17.05
CA GLU A 101 -9.78 -10.64 -17.30
C GLU A 101 -10.34 -9.46 -16.51
N LEU A 102 -9.69 -9.10 -15.38
CA LEU A 102 -10.05 -7.97 -14.52
C LEU A 102 -9.19 -6.73 -14.78
N GLY A 103 -8.45 -6.72 -15.88
CA GLY A 103 -7.69 -5.56 -16.36
C GLY A 103 -6.21 -5.56 -16.01
N ALA A 104 -5.69 -6.58 -15.32
CA ALA A 104 -4.26 -6.68 -15.04
C ALA A 104 -3.47 -6.98 -16.31
N THR A 105 -2.37 -6.26 -16.52
CA THR A 105 -1.39 -6.55 -17.59
C THR A 105 -0.19 -7.32 -17.04
N SER A 106 0.01 -7.30 -15.72
CA SER A 106 0.94 -8.13 -14.98
C SER A 106 0.19 -8.92 -13.89
N SER A 107 0.60 -10.15 -13.63
CA SER A 107 0.01 -10.96 -12.56
C SER A 107 0.46 -10.54 -11.15
N THR A 108 1.44 -9.66 -11.06
CA THR A 108 2.01 -9.15 -9.80
C THR A 108 2.08 -7.64 -9.77
N GLY A 109 2.12 -7.08 -8.59
CA GLY A 109 2.34 -5.66 -8.36
C GLY A 109 3.04 -5.45 -7.02
N LEU A 110 3.88 -4.43 -6.93
CA LEU A 110 4.63 -4.10 -5.74
C LEU A 110 4.54 -2.61 -5.43
N ALA A 111 4.28 -2.29 -4.18
CA ALA A 111 4.48 -0.95 -3.62
C ALA A 111 5.31 -1.06 -2.35
N ASN A 112 6.35 -0.25 -2.25
CA ASN A 112 7.24 -0.25 -1.10
C ASN A 112 7.57 1.20 -0.70
N PHE A 113 7.65 1.42 0.59
CA PHE A 113 8.07 2.69 1.16
C PHE A 113 9.09 2.46 2.27
N ASN A 114 10.15 3.24 2.27
CA ASN A 114 11.15 3.28 3.33
C ASN A 114 11.42 4.74 3.68
N GLY A 115 11.31 5.09 4.94
CA GLY A 115 11.49 6.46 5.39
C GLY A 115 12.19 6.59 6.74
N LEU A 116 12.90 7.68 6.90
CA LEU A 116 13.44 8.14 8.17
C LEU A 116 12.65 9.36 8.63
N TYR A 117 12.11 9.29 9.83
CA TYR A 117 11.26 10.32 10.42
C TYR A 117 11.81 10.77 11.75
N TRP A 118 11.92 12.09 11.91
CA TRP A 118 12.09 12.70 13.21
C TRP A 118 10.71 12.99 13.81
N HIS A 119 10.46 12.48 15.01
CA HIS A 119 9.23 12.67 15.75
C HIS A 119 9.49 13.50 16.99
N SER A 120 8.74 14.58 17.16
CA SER A 120 8.67 15.38 18.36
C SER A 120 7.25 15.40 18.93
N LYS A 121 7.05 16.09 20.04
CA LYS A 121 5.73 16.21 20.65
C LYS A 121 4.69 16.81 19.69
N ARG A 122 5.08 17.79 18.87
CA ARG A 122 4.18 18.52 17.97
C ARG A 122 4.42 18.28 16.48
N TYR A 123 5.62 17.86 16.10
CA TYR A 123 6.02 17.74 14.70
C TYR A 123 6.51 16.34 14.39
N ALA A 124 6.27 15.94 13.17
CA ALA A 124 7.02 14.86 12.54
C ALA A 124 7.52 15.35 11.20
N VAL A 125 8.80 15.16 10.93
CA VAL A 125 9.43 15.48 9.65
C VAL A 125 10.10 14.23 9.13
N GLY A 126 9.76 13.84 7.91
CA GLY A 126 10.26 12.62 7.33
C GLY A 126 10.68 12.77 5.89
N TYR A 127 11.68 11.98 5.54
CA TYR A 127 12.12 11.79 4.17
C TYR A 127 12.17 10.30 3.86
N GLY A 128 11.66 9.93 2.69
CA GLY A 128 11.65 8.55 2.28
C GLY A 128 11.65 8.35 0.78
N LEU A 129 11.76 7.08 0.40
CA LEU A 129 11.69 6.62 -0.96
C LEU A 129 10.51 5.68 -1.11
N LYS A 130 9.68 5.92 -2.12
CA LYS A 130 8.66 4.99 -2.60
C LYS A 130 9.19 4.30 -3.85
N TYR A 131 9.07 2.99 -3.85
CA TYR A 131 9.36 2.16 -5.01
C TYR A 131 8.09 1.44 -5.45
N PHE A 132 7.85 1.46 -6.76
CA PHE A 132 6.72 0.79 -7.38
C PHE A 132 7.23 -0.13 -8.49
N HIS A 133 6.61 -1.30 -8.62
CA HIS A 133 6.83 -2.18 -9.76
C HIS A 133 5.50 -2.77 -10.19
N ASP A 134 5.07 -2.45 -11.41
CA ASP A 134 3.79 -2.85 -11.97
C ASP A 134 2.64 -2.66 -10.96
N VAL A 135 2.60 -1.50 -10.35
CA VAL A 135 1.65 -1.23 -9.25
C VAL A 135 0.22 -1.50 -9.71
N TYR A 136 -0.54 -2.19 -8.86
CA TYR A 136 -1.88 -2.72 -9.16
C TYR A 136 -1.93 -3.74 -10.32
N GLY A 137 -0.83 -4.39 -10.65
CA GLY A 137 -0.75 -5.33 -11.76
C GLY A 137 -0.81 -4.67 -13.14
N ILE A 138 -0.39 -3.43 -13.25
CA ILE A 138 -0.35 -2.68 -14.51
C ILE A 138 1.10 -2.41 -14.89
N GLU A 139 1.52 -2.89 -16.05
CA GLU A 139 2.83 -2.59 -16.59
C GLU A 139 2.93 -1.15 -17.10
N ASP A 140 4.14 -0.64 -17.17
CA ASP A 140 4.41 0.67 -17.79
C ASP A 140 3.88 0.73 -19.22
N SER A 141 3.25 1.84 -19.55
CA SER A 141 2.77 2.10 -20.92
C SER A 141 3.00 3.57 -21.31
N ALA A 142 2.75 3.89 -22.58
CA ALA A 142 2.84 5.26 -23.04
C ALA A 142 1.87 6.16 -22.26
N GLY A 143 2.42 7.09 -21.49
CA GLY A 143 1.66 8.03 -20.67
C GLY A 143 1.30 7.54 -19.25
N LEU A 144 1.64 6.30 -18.87
CA LEU A 144 1.42 5.78 -17.52
C LEU A 144 2.67 5.11 -16.98
N LYS A 145 3.21 5.66 -15.90
CA LYS A 145 4.34 5.10 -15.14
C LYS A 145 3.84 4.36 -13.91
N THR A 146 4.10 3.06 -13.87
CA THR A 146 3.72 2.14 -12.78
C THR A 146 4.91 1.48 -12.11
N THR A 147 6.12 1.71 -12.65
CA THR A 147 7.39 1.22 -12.11
C THR A 147 8.37 2.37 -11.97
N GLY A 148 9.00 2.51 -10.81
CA GLY A 148 10.00 3.54 -10.55
C GLY A 148 10.11 3.95 -9.09
N PHE A 149 10.93 4.95 -8.86
CA PHE A 149 11.15 5.56 -7.54
C PHE A 149 10.53 6.95 -7.47
N THR A 150 10.04 7.29 -6.29
CA THR A 150 9.58 8.63 -5.95
C THR A 150 10.15 9.06 -4.60
N HIS A 151 10.68 10.26 -4.53
CA HIS A 151 11.08 10.89 -3.27
C HIS A 151 9.83 11.41 -2.54
N TYR A 152 9.84 11.27 -1.23
CA TYR A 152 8.76 11.70 -0.38
C TYR A 152 9.27 12.51 0.80
N LEU A 153 8.76 13.73 0.93
CA LEU A 153 9.01 14.60 2.08
C LEU A 153 7.68 14.85 2.80
N ALA A 154 7.65 14.61 4.08
CA ALA A 154 6.46 14.81 4.89
C ALA A 154 6.74 15.72 6.08
N VAL A 155 5.82 16.61 6.35
CA VAL A 155 5.77 17.42 7.57
C VAL A 155 4.37 17.27 8.17
N THR A 156 4.31 16.81 9.40
CA THR A 156 3.05 16.64 10.13
C THR A 156 3.07 17.47 11.40
N TYR A 157 2.01 18.20 11.63
CA TYR A 157 1.77 18.91 12.89
C TYR A 157 0.70 18.18 13.70
N LYS A 158 0.95 18.00 15.00
CA LYS A 158 0.02 17.35 15.93
C LYS A 158 -0.59 18.40 16.83
N PHE A 159 -1.88 18.54 16.77
CA PHE A 159 -2.66 19.45 17.61
C PHE A 159 -2.77 18.95 19.06
#